data_d63806e9a1b4ba41f839897794087d11
#
_entry.id   d63806e9a1b4ba41f839897794087d11
#
_cell.length_a   1.000
_cell.length_b   1.000
_cell.length_c   1.000
_cell.angle_alpha   90.00
_cell.angle_beta   90.00
_cell.angle_gamma   90.00
#
_symmetry.space_group_name_H-M   'P 1'
#
loop_
_entity.id
_entity.type
_entity.pdbx_description
1 polymer ?
#
loop_
_entity_poly.entity_id
_entity_poly.type
_entity_poly.pdbx_seq_one_letter_code
_entity_poly.pdbx_strand_id
1 'polypeptide(L)'
;GTGRSSASLAQPMLPSSQSTRSSNSSSDSPWGPCPFPLWNVVPQPPSSYQPFNFPLVHTICLVTAYSESIEGLRTTLDSLSTTNYPNSHKLILVIADGIVKGADSDISTPDICLSMMKDLITSPEEVEGHSYVAIADGAKRHNMAKVYAGFYDYDDQTVERSKQQRVPMILIAKCGTLMEMDSAKPGNRGKRDSQVVLMAFMQKVLFDERMTQFEYEFFNAIWRVTGVTPENYEIVLMVDADTKVFPDALTRMTAAMVEDPEIMGLCGETKIANKTQTWVTMIQVFEYYISHHQTKGFEACFGGVTCLPGCFSAYRLKAPKGPKGFYVPILANPDIVEHYSENVVDTLHKKNLLLLGEDRYLTTLMLMTFPKRKMMFLPS
;
A
#
# COMPACT_ATOMS: atom_id res chain seq x y z
N GLY A 1 -9.31 -42.33 15.45
CA GLY A 1 -8.08 -41.63 15.19
C GLY A 1 -7.96 -41.32 13.72
N THR A 2 -8.36 -40.14 13.27
CA THR A 2 -8.16 -39.68 11.90
C THR A 2 -7.23 -38.48 11.95
N GLY A 3 -5.95 -38.73 11.64
CA GLY A 3 -4.96 -37.69 11.48
C GLY A 3 -5.30 -36.81 10.27
N ARG A 4 -5.60 -35.53 10.50
CA ARG A 4 -5.60 -34.52 9.46
C ARG A 4 -4.14 -34.12 9.18
N SER A 5 -3.64 -34.59 8.06
CA SER A 5 -2.41 -34.11 7.44
C SER A 5 -2.62 -32.66 7.02
N SER A 6 -1.89 -31.73 7.63
CA SER A 6 -1.77 -30.36 7.14
C SER A 6 -0.92 -30.40 5.87
N ALA A 7 -1.58 -30.38 4.72
CA ALA A 7 -0.90 -30.18 3.45
C ALA A 7 -0.36 -28.75 3.42
N SER A 8 0.95 -28.61 3.56
CA SER A 8 1.68 -27.39 3.20
C SER A 8 1.44 -27.14 1.71
N LEU A 9 0.68 -26.10 1.38
CA LEU A 9 0.56 -25.61 0.02
C LEU A 9 1.90 -24.96 -0.40
N ALA A 10 2.81 -25.80 -0.87
CA ALA A 10 3.97 -25.34 -1.61
C ALA A 10 3.46 -24.64 -2.87
N GLN A 11 3.81 -23.37 -3.04
CA GLN A 11 3.60 -22.69 -4.33
C GLN A 11 4.25 -23.53 -5.43
N PRO A 12 3.56 -23.81 -6.55
CA PRO A 12 4.20 -24.49 -7.66
C PRO A 12 5.36 -23.64 -8.14
N MET A 13 6.58 -24.16 -8.04
CA MET A 13 7.75 -23.56 -8.64
C MET A 13 7.49 -23.48 -10.15
N LEU A 14 7.47 -22.27 -10.68
CA LEU A 14 7.53 -22.05 -12.12
C LEU A 14 8.85 -22.66 -12.63
N PRO A 15 8.86 -23.42 -13.72
CA PRO A 15 10.07 -23.99 -14.26
C PRO A 15 11.06 -22.88 -14.58
N SER A 16 12.33 -23.09 -14.21
CA SER A 16 13.44 -22.19 -14.51
C SER A 16 13.47 -21.94 -16.03
N SER A 17 13.03 -20.78 -16.44
CA SER A 17 12.93 -20.41 -17.84
C SER A 17 14.30 -20.22 -18.44
N GLN A 18 14.63 -21.04 -19.41
CA GLN A 18 15.53 -20.67 -20.49
C GLN A 18 14.98 -19.38 -21.12
N SER A 19 15.88 -18.43 -21.39
CA SER A 19 15.59 -17.14 -21.99
C SER A 19 14.98 -17.29 -23.39
N THR A 20 13.70 -17.44 -23.47
CA THR A 20 12.94 -17.21 -24.68
C THR A 20 12.30 -15.82 -24.54
N ARG A 21 12.62 -14.92 -25.47
CA ARG A 21 11.93 -13.68 -25.70
C ARG A 21 10.41 -13.95 -25.79
N SER A 22 9.73 -13.94 -24.69
CA SER A 22 8.26 -13.97 -24.67
C SER A 22 7.81 -12.51 -24.73
N SER A 23 7.40 -12.12 -25.90
CA SER A 23 6.61 -10.92 -26.15
C SER A 23 5.21 -11.08 -25.56
N ASN A 24 5.09 -11.09 -24.25
CA ASN A 24 3.81 -10.87 -23.59
C ASN A 24 3.67 -9.37 -23.33
N SER A 25 3.53 -8.62 -24.41
CA SER A 25 2.92 -7.31 -24.36
C SER A 25 1.44 -7.54 -24.01
N SER A 26 0.99 -6.98 -22.90
CA SER A 26 -0.43 -6.73 -22.68
C SER A 26 -0.87 -5.74 -23.77
N SER A 27 -1.34 -6.29 -24.90
CA SER A 27 -1.78 -5.51 -26.06
C SER A 27 -3.01 -4.65 -25.80
N ASP A 28 -3.54 -4.69 -24.59
CA ASP A 28 -4.77 -4.05 -24.17
C ASP A 28 -4.59 -2.79 -23.31
N SER A 29 -3.35 -2.38 -23.05
CA SER A 29 -3.11 -1.11 -22.37
C SER A 29 -3.33 0.07 -23.33
N PRO A 30 -4.10 1.12 -22.94
CA PRO A 30 -4.25 2.34 -23.73
C PRO A 30 -2.91 3.05 -24.00
N TRP A 31 -1.88 2.75 -23.23
CA TRP A 31 -0.53 3.31 -23.33
C TRP A 31 0.40 2.54 -24.29
N GLY A 32 -0.09 1.44 -24.89
CA GLY A 32 0.73 0.59 -25.77
C GLY A 32 1.70 -0.33 -25.01
N PRO A 33 2.65 -0.98 -25.76
CA PRO A 33 3.65 -1.82 -25.13
C PRO A 33 4.64 -1.00 -24.31
N CYS A 34 5.15 -1.58 -23.21
CA CYS A 34 6.13 -0.92 -22.37
C CYS A 34 7.37 -0.50 -23.18
N PRO A 35 7.72 0.80 -23.21
CA PRO A 35 8.86 1.31 -23.99
C PRO A 35 10.20 0.96 -23.36
N PHE A 36 10.22 0.41 -22.14
CA PHE A 36 11.43 0.09 -21.40
C PHE A 36 11.76 -1.41 -21.47
N PRO A 37 13.04 -1.80 -21.40
CA PRO A 37 13.39 -3.21 -21.30
C PRO A 37 12.89 -3.81 -19.97
N LEU A 38 12.07 -4.85 -20.05
CA LEU A 38 11.48 -5.58 -18.91
C LEU A 38 12.40 -6.72 -18.43
N TRP A 39 13.65 -6.42 -18.13
CA TRP A 39 14.66 -7.46 -17.91
C TRP A 39 14.52 -8.15 -16.58
N ASN A 40 13.98 -7.73 -15.61
CA ASN A 40 13.95 -8.32 -14.27
C ASN A 40 12.56 -8.35 -13.67
N VAL A 41 11.54 -8.14 -14.47
CA VAL A 41 10.15 -8.09 -14.05
C VAL A 41 9.65 -9.47 -13.62
N VAL A 42 8.83 -9.54 -12.59
CA VAL A 42 8.12 -10.77 -12.24
C VAL A 42 7.15 -11.11 -13.37
N PRO A 43 7.27 -12.29 -14.01
CA PRO A 43 6.41 -12.66 -15.13
C PRO A 43 4.94 -12.64 -14.74
N GLN A 44 4.10 -12.07 -15.61
CA GLN A 44 2.65 -12.11 -15.44
C GLN A 44 2.15 -13.53 -15.81
N PRO A 45 1.41 -14.19 -14.92
CA PRO A 45 0.82 -15.47 -15.24
C PRO A 45 -0.31 -15.32 -16.28
N PRO A 46 -0.67 -16.39 -17.00
CA PRO A 46 -1.80 -16.34 -17.90
C PRO A 46 -3.10 -16.04 -17.12
N SER A 47 -4.09 -15.44 -17.77
CA SER A 47 -5.38 -15.06 -17.15
C SER A 47 -6.18 -16.25 -16.60
N SER A 48 -5.89 -17.47 -17.10
CA SER A 48 -6.47 -18.71 -16.59
C SER A 48 -5.86 -19.19 -15.26
N TYR A 49 -4.76 -18.59 -14.81
CA TYR A 49 -4.10 -18.97 -13.57
C TYR A 49 -4.85 -18.40 -12.36
N GLN A 50 -5.56 -19.27 -11.66
CA GLN A 50 -6.36 -18.93 -10.47
C GLN A 50 -5.98 -19.83 -9.30
N PRO A 51 -4.85 -19.57 -8.63
CA PRO A 51 -4.32 -20.47 -7.59
C PRO A 51 -5.21 -20.55 -6.34
N PHE A 52 -6.14 -19.62 -6.18
CA PHE A 52 -7.06 -19.56 -5.04
C PHE A 52 -8.53 -19.70 -5.45
N ASN A 53 -8.83 -20.18 -6.66
CA ASN A 53 -10.18 -20.30 -7.24
C ASN A 53 -10.92 -18.96 -7.45
N PHE A 54 -10.19 -17.84 -7.50
CA PHE A 54 -10.71 -16.56 -7.92
C PHE A 54 -9.67 -15.84 -8.83
N PRO A 55 -10.11 -14.92 -9.70
CA PRO A 55 -9.21 -14.16 -10.56
C PRO A 55 -8.29 -13.27 -9.72
N LEU A 56 -6.99 -13.30 -10.06
CA LEU A 56 -6.01 -12.44 -9.40
C LEU A 56 -6.22 -10.98 -9.77
N VAL A 57 -6.16 -10.11 -8.79
CA VAL A 57 -6.23 -8.64 -8.97
C VAL A 57 -4.94 -7.98 -8.55
N HIS A 58 -4.53 -6.94 -9.26
CA HIS A 58 -3.33 -6.19 -8.92
C HIS A 58 -3.56 -5.35 -7.67
N THR A 59 -2.66 -5.51 -6.70
CA THR A 59 -2.77 -4.89 -5.37
C THR A 59 -1.52 -4.08 -5.04
N ILE A 60 -1.71 -2.86 -4.56
CA ILE A 60 -0.66 -2.02 -3.99
C ILE A 60 -0.68 -2.21 -2.47
N CYS A 61 0.44 -2.59 -1.88
CA CYS A 61 0.65 -2.58 -0.43
C CYS A 61 1.33 -1.27 -0.05
N LEU A 62 0.56 -0.30 0.40
CA LEU A 62 1.06 1.01 0.82
C LEU A 62 1.55 0.92 2.27
N VAL A 63 2.82 1.18 2.48
CA VAL A 63 3.44 1.30 3.80
C VAL A 63 3.84 2.76 4.03
N THR A 64 3.29 3.37 5.06
CA THR A 64 3.62 4.75 5.44
C THR A 64 4.64 4.72 6.57
N ALA A 65 5.85 5.22 6.32
CA ALA A 65 6.95 5.24 7.28
C ALA A 65 7.32 6.68 7.65
N TYR A 66 7.64 6.91 8.93
CA TYR A 66 7.99 8.24 9.42
C TYR A 66 9.30 8.24 10.22
N SER A 67 9.32 7.64 11.40
CA SER A 67 10.50 7.61 12.29
C SER A 67 10.67 6.19 12.86
N GLU A 68 10.88 5.26 11.94
CA GLU A 68 10.86 3.84 12.24
C GLU A 68 12.25 3.30 12.54
N SER A 69 12.30 2.21 13.32
CA SER A 69 13.52 1.42 13.51
C SER A 69 13.76 0.49 12.31
N ILE A 70 15.00 0.09 12.11
CA ILE A 70 15.38 -0.90 11.10
C ILE A 70 14.62 -2.21 11.32
N GLU A 71 14.50 -2.66 12.56
CA GLU A 71 13.80 -3.90 12.93
C GLU A 71 12.29 -3.83 12.65
N GLY A 72 11.65 -2.71 12.98
CA GLY A 72 10.23 -2.49 12.72
C GLY A 72 9.92 -2.54 11.22
N LEU A 73 10.63 -1.75 10.42
CA LEU A 73 10.50 -1.75 8.98
C LEU A 73 10.79 -3.13 8.36
N ARG A 74 11.85 -3.79 8.79
CA ARG A 74 12.21 -5.14 8.33
C ARG A 74 11.09 -6.12 8.62
N THR A 75 10.53 -6.12 9.83
CA THR A 75 9.43 -7.00 10.22
C THR A 75 8.19 -6.80 9.33
N THR A 76 7.82 -5.56 9.05
CA THR A 76 6.68 -5.23 8.20
C THR A 76 6.93 -5.66 6.76
N LEU A 77 8.05 -5.26 6.17
CA LEU A 77 8.38 -5.55 4.78
C LEU A 77 8.59 -7.06 4.53
N ASP A 78 9.27 -7.78 5.43
CA ASP A 78 9.41 -9.24 5.38
C ASP A 78 8.05 -9.93 5.40
N SER A 79 7.16 -9.48 6.29
CA SER A 79 5.82 -10.07 6.40
C SER A 79 4.96 -9.83 5.14
N LEU A 80 5.03 -8.65 4.54
CA LEU A 80 4.32 -8.32 3.31
C LEU A 80 4.90 -9.07 2.10
N SER A 81 6.23 -9.13 2.01
CA SER A 81 6.92 -9.79 0.89
C SER A 81 6.71 -11.30 0.88
N THR A 82 6.55 -11.92 2.05
CA THR A 82 6.33 -13.37 2.20
C THR A 82 4.86 -13.80 2.25
N THR A 83 3.92 -12.89 2.02
CA THR A 83 2.50 -13.27 1.89
C THR A 83 2.28 -14.26 0.75
N ASN A 84 1.28 -15.15 0.91
CA ASN A 84 0.97 -16.19 -0.08
C ASN A 84 0.43 -15.64 -1.42
N TYR A 85 0.11 -14.34 -1.48
CA TYR A 85 -0.39 -13.70 -2.71
C TYR A 85 0.72 -13.56 -3.76
N PRO A 86 0.46 -13.86 -5.05
CA PRO A 86 1.49 -13.85 -6.09
C PRO A 86 2.17 -12.49 -6.27
N ASN A 87 3.50 -12.49 -6.32
CA ASN A 87 4.30 -11.26 -6.45
C ASN A 87 4.14 -10.56 -7.80
N SER A 88 3.64 -11.26 -8.83
CA SER A 88 3.24 -10.66 -10.10
C SER A 88 2.07 -9.69 -9.99
N HIS A 89 1.23 -9.85 -8.95
CA HIS A 89 0.04 -9.02 -8.70
C HIS A 89 0.15 -8.20 -7.41
N LYS A 90 1.36 -8.13 -6.84
CA LYS A 90 1.63 -7.40 -5.60
C LYS A 90 2.76 -6.40 -5.81
N LEU A 91 2.52 -5.15 -5.46
CA LEU A 91 3.53 -4.08 -5.45
C LEU A 91 3.65 -3.54 -4.03
N ILE A 92 4.84 -3.52 -3.46
CA ILE A 92 5.11 -2.83 -2.20
C ILE A 92 5.46 -1.38 -2.53
N LEU A 93 4.67 -0.45 -2.00
CA LEU A 93 4.89 0.98 -2.11
C LEU A 93 5.18 1.55 -0.72
N VAL A 94 6.40 1.96 -0.47
CA VAL A 94 6.78 2.64 0.77
C VAL A 94 6.81 4.14 0.53
N ILE A 95 6.13 4.90 1.38
CA ILE A 95 6.22 6.37 1.37
C ILE A 95 6.84 6.81 2.69
N ALA A 96 8.08 7.29 2.61
CA ALA A 96 8.81 7.83 3.75
C ALA A 96 8.50 9.33 3.90
N ASP A 97 7.89 9.70 5.03
CA ASP A 97 7.37 11.04 5.29
C ASP A 97 8.42 11.96 5.89
N GLY A 98 9.34 12.40 5.06
CA GLY A 98 10.43 13.30 5.42
C GLY A 98 11.73 12.59 5.76
N ILE A 99 12.80 13.36 5.82
CA ILE A 99 14.13 12.89 6.23
C ILE A 99 14.19 12.93 7.76
N VAL A 100 13.65 11.87 8.38
CA VAL A 100 13.55 11.78 9.84
C VAL A 100 14.29 10.55 10.32
N LYS A 101 15.01 10.69 11.44
CA LYS A 101 15.68 9.60 12.11
C LYS A 101 14.79 9.01 13.20
N GLY A 102 14.79 7.71 13.36
CA GLY A 102 14.17 7.03 14.49
C GLY A 102 14.92 7.33 15.80
N ALA A 103 14.29 7.08 16.93
CA ALA A 103 14.87 7.38 18.25
C ALA A 103 16.18 6.62 18.51
N ASP A 104 16.33 5.44 17.93
CA ASP A 104 17.46 4.54 18.11
C ASP A 104 18.30 4.34 16.84
N SER A 105 18.21 5.25 15.87
CA SER A 105 18.92 5.12 14.59
C SER A 105 19.64 6.40 14.21
N ASP A 106 20.90 6.26 13.80
CA ASP A 106 21.68 7.35 13.21
C ASP A 106 21.35 7.58 11.73
N ILE A 107 20.65 6.61 11.11
CA ILE A 107 20.29 6.62 9.69
C ILE A 107 18.87 7.14 9.55
N SER A 108 18.59 7.91 8.50
CA SER A 108 17.24 8.39 8.23
C SER A 108 16.30 7.27 7.73
N THR A 109 15.01 7.39 8.01
CA THR A 109 14.02 6.39 7.58
C THR A 109 14.02 6.13 6.06
N PRO A 110 14.12 7.16 5.18
CA PRO A 110 14.28 6.92 3.74
C PRO A 110 15.53 6.10 3.39
N ASP A 111 16.66 6.37 4.04
CA ASP A 111 17.90 5.64 3.80
C ASP A 111 17.84 4.19 4.29
N ILE A 112 17.14 3.96 5.42
CA ILE A 112 16.84 2.61 5.91
C ILE A 112 16.02 1.85 4.85
N CYS A 113 14.94 2.45 4.35
CA CYS A 113 14.11 1.84 3.30
C CYS A 113 14.93 1.56 2.02
N LEU A 114 15.77 2.49 1.62
CA LEU A 114 16.62 2.34 0.43
C LEU A 114 17.64 1.20 0.60
N SER A 115 18.21 1.04 1.79
CA SER A 115 19.12 -0.08 2.10
C SER A 115 18.45 -1.46 2.05
N MET A 116 17.12 -1.51 2.09
CA MET A 116 16.32 -2.73 1.96
C MET A 116 15.86 -2.99 0.51
N MET A 117 16.41 -2.26 -0.45
CA MET A 117 16.12 -2.44 -1.88
C MET A 117 17.34 -2.96 -2.62
N LYS A 118 17.09 -3.78 -3.64
CA LYS A 118 18.09 -4.27 -4.58
C LYS A 118 17.65 -4.11 -6.03
N ASP A 119 18.59 -4.30 -6.95
CA ASP A 119 18.35 -4.20 -8.40
C ASP A 119 17.60 -2.90 -8.76
N LEU A 120 18.06 -1.79 -8.21
CA LEU A 120 17.52 -0.47 -8.50
C LEU A 120 17.63 -0.16 -10.00
N ILE A 121 16.56 0.36 -10.58
CA ILE A 121 16.49 0.70 -12.01
C ILE A 121 17.41 1.87 -12.34
N THR A 122 17.50 2.83 -11.40
CA THR A 122 18.35 4.02 -11.51
C THR A 122 19.22 4.09 -10.27
N SER A 123 20.50 4.46 -10.45
CA SER A 123 21.41 4.67 -9.32
C SER A 123 20.83 5.70 -8.34
N PRO A 124 20.93 5.48 -7.01
CA PRO A 124 20.40 6.41 -6.02
C PRO A 124 20.91 7.85 -6.16
N GLU A 125 22.13 8.01 -6.67
CA GLU A 125 22.79 9.31 -6.90
C GLU A 125 22.20 10.07 -8.09
N GLU A 126 21.65 9.34 -9.07
CA GLU A 126 21.05 9.90 -10.29
C GLU A 126 19.56 10.24 -10.13
N VAL A 127 18.92 9.81 -9.02
CA VAL A 127 17.52 10.08 -8.79
C VAL A 127 17.33 11.53 -8.34
N GLU A 128 16.66 12.30 -9.19
CA GLU A 128 16.30 13.68 -8.91
C GLU A 128 15.03 13.79 -8.09
N GLY A 129 14.94 14.80 -7.24
CA GLY A 129 13.73 15.14 -6.52
C GLY A 129 12.81 16.01 -7.37
N HIS A 130 11.53 15.67 -7.42
CA HIS A 130 10.51 16.42 -8.15
C HIS A 130 9.48 17.00 -7.20
N SER A 131 8.97 18.20 -7.55
CA SER A 131 8.00 18.89 -6.71
C SER A 131 6.60 18.32 -6.87
N TYR A 132 5.86 18.28 -5.76
CA TYR A 132 4.45 18.00 -5.72
C TYR A 132 3.73 18.93 -4.73
N VAL A 133 2.40 19.02 -4.85
CA VAL A 133 1.58 19.82 -3.94
C VAL A 133 1.16 18.96 -2.76
N ALA A 134 1.65 19.32 -1.57
CA ALA A 134 1.36 18.61 -0.33
C ALA A 134 0.15 19.20 0.40
N ILE A 135 -0.40 18.43 1.35
CA ILE A 135 -1.43 18.89 2.28
C ILE A 135 -0.77 19.73 3.37
N ALA A 136 -0.48 20.98 3.05
CA ALA A 136 0.10 21.93 3.99
C ALA A 136 -0.17 23.37 3.53
N ASP A 137 -0.02 24.32 4.45
CA ASP A 137 -0.20 25.73 4.17
C ASP A 137 1.14 26.44 4.00
N GLY A 138 1.11 27.59 3.34
CA GLY A 138 2.25 28.47 3.16
C GLY A 138 3.42 27.80 2.42
N ALA A 139 4.63 28.02 2.91
CA ALA A 139 5.86 27.49 2.30
C ALA A 139 5.91 25.94 2.24
N LYS A 140 5.20 25.26 3.12
CA LYS A 140 5.16 23.80 3.19
C LYS A 140 4.24 23.16 2.15
N ARG A 141 3.42 23.94 1.44
CA ARG A 141 2.52 23.45 0.40
C ARG A 141 3.25 22.78 -0.78
N HIS A 142 4.42 23.30 -1.11
CA HIS A 142 5.28 22.68 -2.13
C HIS A 142 6.30 21.80 -1.43
N ASN A 143 6.28 20.52 -1.75
CA ASN A 143 7.23 19.55 -1.23
C ASN A 143 8.01 18.92 -2.38
N MET A 144 9.15 18.32 -2.08
CA MET A 144 9.96 17.57 -3.02
C MET A 144 9.98 16.12 -2.62
N ALA A 145 9.92 15.22 -3.59
CA ALA A 145 10.05 13.79 -3.36
C ALA A 145 10.89 13.12 -4.44
N LYS A 146 11.62 12.08 -4.04
CA LYS A 146 12.41 11.22 -4.90
C LYS A 146 11.70 9.88 -5.04
N VAL A 147 11.72 9.31 -6.24
CA VAL A 147 11.11 8.01 -6.53
C VAL A 147 12.20 6.99 -6.84
N TYR A 148 12.35 5.98 -6.01
CA TYR A 148 13.25 4.86 -6.21
C TYR A 148 12.45 3.62 -6.57
N ALA A 149 12.89 2.88 -7.57
CA ALA A 149 12.22 1.69 -8.05
C ALA A 149 13.19 0.51 -8.14
N GLY A 150 12.79 -0.62 -7.63
CA GLY A 150 13.60 -1.83 -7.57
C GLY A 150 12.83 -2.99 -6.95
N PHE A 151 13.54 -3.84 -6.24
CA PHE A 151 12.99 -5.03 -5.62
C PHE A 151 13.38 -5.09 -4.14
N TYR A 152 12.55 -5.74 -3.34
CA TYR A 152 12.85 -5.95 -1.93
C TYR A 152 14.07 -6.85 -1.75
N ASP A 153 14.97 -6.44 -0.85
CA ASP A 153 16.15 -7.20 -0.47
C ASP A 153 15.95 -7.84 0.90
N TYR A 154 15.85 -9.17 0.89
CA TYR A 154 15.64 -9.95 2.10
C TYR A 154 16.93 -10.05 2.93
N ASP A 155 16.74 -10.24 4.24
CA ASP A 155 17.81 -10.64 5.14
C ASP A 155 17.72 -12.16 5.37
N ASP A 156 18.82 -12.88 5.13
CA ASP A 156 18.92 -14.32 5.36
C ASP A 156 18.70 -14.73 6.83
N GLN A 157 18.81 -13.78 7.77
CA GLN A 157 18.58 -14.01 9.19
C GLN A 157 17.09 -13.98 9.56
N THR A 158 16.30 -13.21 8.83
CA THR A 158 14.87 -13.01 9.14
C THR A 158 13.95 -13.85 8.27
N VAL A 159 14.34 -14.13 7.03
CA VAL A 159 13.54 -14.90 6.07
C VAL A 159 14.38 -16.03 5.46
N GLU A 160 13.88 -17.26 5.55
CA GLU A 160 14.50 -18.42 4.90
C GLU A 160 14.61 -18.23 3.39
N ARG A 161 15.73 -18.61 2.79
CA ARG A 161 16.01 -18.47 1.35
C ARG A 161 14.94 -19.10 0.45
N SER A 162 14.31 -20.18 0.92
CA SER A 162 13.21 -20.85 0.21
C SER A 162 11.98 -19.96 0.03
N LYS A 163 11.80 -18.95 0.87
CA LYS A 163 10.68 -18.00 0.87
C LYS A 163 11.02 -16.67 0.24
N GLN A 164 12.31 -16.43 -0.07
CA GLN A 164 12.79 -15.19 -0.68
C GLN A 164 12.45 -15.14 -2.16
N GLN A 165 11.26 -14.67 -2.47
CA GLN A 165 10.82 -14.46 -3.84
C GLN A 165 11.02 -13.01 -4.25
N ARG A 166 11.16 -12.79 -5.55
CA ARG A 166 11.31 -11.45 -6.10
C ARG A 166 10.01 -10.64 -5.95
N VAL A 167 10.05 -9.54 -5.22
CA VAL A 167 8.89 -8.68 -4.95
C VAL A 167 9.20 -7.27 -5.45
N PRO A 168 8.38 -6.68 -6.35
CA PRO A 168 8.54 -5.30 -6.76
C PRO A 168 8.34 -4.34 -5.57
N MET A 169 9.25 -3.38 -5.45
CA MET A 169 9.20 -2.35 -4.41
C MET A 169 9.51 -0.98 -4.98
N ILE A 170 8.70 0.00 -4.59
CA ILE A 170 8.92 1.41 -4.89
C ILE A 170 9.01 2.17 -3.58
N LEU A 171 9.98 3.06 -3.49
CA LEU A 171 10.13 3.98 -2.37
C LEU A 171 9.94 5.42 -2.87
N ILE A 172 8.99 6.12 -2.27
CA ILE A 172 8.83 7.56 -2.41
C ILE A 172 9.39 8.22 -1.14
N ALA A 173 10.52 8.90 -1.28
CA ALA A 173 11.17 9.61 -0.19
C ALA A 173 10.86 11.11 -0.27
N LYS A 174 10.06 11.63 0.66
CA LYS A 174 9.79 13.06 0.77
C LYS A 174 11.02 13.75 1.36
N CYS A 175 11.66 14.62 0.61
CA CYS A 175 12.93 15.23 1.00
C CYS A 175 12.83 16.71 1.41
N GLY A 176 11.68 17.34 1.18
CA GLY A 176 11.53 18.77 1.46
C GLY A 176 12.17 19.67 0.41
N THR A 177 11.90 20.97 0.51
CA THR A 177 12.53 21.99 -0.31
C THR A 177 13.91 22.36 0.24
N LEU A 178 14.73 23.02 -0.57
CA LEU A 178 16.04 23.53 -0.14
C LEU A 178 15.95 24.43 1.11
N MET A 179 14.85 25.16 1.27
CA MET A 179 14.62 26.01 2.44
C MET A 179 14.33 25.24 3.73
N GLU A 180 13.99 23.95 3.62
CA GLU A 180 13.67 23.08 4.77
C GLU A 180 14.84 22.19 5.19
N MET A 181 15.95 22.21 4.47
CA MET A 181 17.10 21.33 4.75
C MET A 181 17.66 21.50 6.16
N ASP A 182 17.61 22.72 6.70
CA ASP A 182 18.07 23.05 8.06
C ASP A 182 17.00 22.79 9.13
N SER A 183 15.81 22.36 8.75
CA SER A 183 14.73 22.05 9.70
C SER A 183 14.96 20.69 10.38
N ALA A 184 14.39 20.51 11.56
CA ALA A 184 14.48 19.23 12.29
C ALA A 184 13.85 18.04 11.55
N LYS A 185 12.92 18.28 10.63
CA LYS A 185 12.14 17.28 9.91
C LYS A 185 11.85 17.74 8.48
N PRO A 186 12.87 17.76 7.60
CA PRO A 186 12.68 18.19 6.20
C PRO A 186 11.70 17.27 5.48
N GLY A 187 10.77 17.85 4.71
CA GLY A 187 9.84 17.10 3.88
C GLY A 187 8.68 16.43 4.60
N ASN A 188 8.60 16.50 5.93
CA ASN A 188 7.49 15.91 6.68
C ASN A 188 6.18 16.66 6.43
N ARG A 189 5.13 15.90 6.06
CA ARG A 189 3.77 16.43 5.79
C ARG A 189 2.66 15.59 6.45
N GLY A 190 3.02 14.49 7.12
CA GLY A 190 2.09 13.59 7.80
C GLY A 190 1.61 12.41 6.97
N LYS A 191 1.04 11.42 7.67
CA LYS A 191 0.54 10.16 7.08
C LYS A 191 -0.55 10.41 6.04
N ARG A 192 -1.49 11.31 6.33
CA ARG A 192 -2.60 11.66 5.42
C ARG A 192 -2.09 12.18 4.07
N ASP A 193 -1.05 13.02 4.07
CA ASP A 193 -0.42 13.48 2.83
C ASP A 193 0.15 12.32 2.01
N SER A 194 0.76 11.33 2.66
CA SER A 194 1.27 10.13 1.97
C SER A 194 0.15 9.31 1.32
N GLN A 195 -0.98 9.18 1.97
CA GLN A 195 -2.17 8.53 1.40
C GLN A 195 -2.73 9.33 0.21
N VAL A 196 -2.83 10.65 0.34
CA VAL A 196 -3.33 11.51 -0.75
C VAL A 196 -2.40 11.53 -1.95
N VAL A 197 -1.08 11.44 -1.76
CA VAL A 197 -0.13 11.30 -2.89
C VAL A 197 -0.52 10.10 -3.77
N LEU A 198 -0.81 8.94 -3.18
CA LEU A 198 -1.26 7.78 -3.95
C LEU A 198 -2.66 7.98 -4.54
N MET A 199 -3.61 8.49 -3.75
CA MET A 199 -4.99 8.67 -4.20
C MET A 199 -5.10 9.66 -5.37
N ALA A 200 -4.42 10.80 -5.29
CA ALA A 200 -4.38 11.83 -6.34
C ALA A 200 -3.66 11.31 -7.60
N PHE A 201 -2.58 10.55 -7.43
CA PHE A 201 -1.91 9.90 -8.55
C PHE A 201 -2.85 8.92 -9.26
N MET A 202 -3.51 8.04 -8.52
CA MET A 202 -4.45 7.06 -9.10
C MET A 202 -5.68 7.74 -9.73
N GLN A 203 -6.16 8.86 -9.19
CA GLN A 203 -7.19 9.67 -9.83
C GLN A 203 -6.74 10.11 -11.22
N LYS A 204 -5.56 10.72 -11.35
CA LYS A 204 -5.03 11.19 -12.63
C LYS A 204 -4.83 10.07 -13.63
N VAL A 205 -4.37 8.90 -13.16
CA VAL A 205 -4.23 7.70 -14.00
C VAL A 205 -5.58 7.22 -14.54
N LEU A 206 -6.60 7.14 -13.68
CA LEU A 206 -7.92 6.60 -14.05
C LEU A 206 -8.75 7.56 -14.90
N PHE A 207 -8.51 8.87 -14.82
CA PHE A 207 -9.21 9.89 -15.58
C PHE A 207 -8.38 10.45 -16.76
N ASP A 208 -7.19 9.88 -17.00
CA ASP A 208 -6.27 10.35 -18.05
C ASP A 208 -5.96 11.85 -17.93
N GLU A 209 -5.77 12.31 -16.70
CA GLU A 209 -5.46 13.70 -16.41
C GLU A 209 -3.98 14.00 -16.61
N ARG A 210 -3.67 15.28 -16.84
CA ARG A 210 -2.28 15.73 -17.00
C ARG A 210 -1.47 15.51 -15.71
N MET A 211 -0.37 14.78 -15.84
CA MET A 211 0.56 14.46 -14.75
C MET A 211 1.63 15.54 -14.57
N THR A 212 2.06 15.75 -13.34
CA THR A 212 3.29 16.46 -12.99
C THR A 212 4.51 15.59 -13.27
N GLN A 213 5.73 16.17 -13.27
CA GLN A 213 6.95 15.39 -13.44
C GLN A 213 7.10 14.30 -12.36
N PHE A 214 6.76 14.61 -11.11
CA PHE A 214 6.75 13.64 -10.01
C PHE A 214 5.85 12.44 -10.31
N GLU A 215 4.62 12.69 -10.74
CA GLU A 215 3.65 11.64 -11.05
C GLU A 215 4.04 10.84 -12.28
N TYR A 216 4.68 11.48 -13.26
CA TYR A 216 5.21 10.81 -14.44
C TYR A 216 6.36 9.85 -14.07
N GLU A 217 7.29 10.29 -13.21
CA GLU A 217 8.34 9.39 -12.70
C GLU A 217 7.77 8.24 -11.88
N PHE A 218 6.73 8.50 -11.07
CA PHE A 218 6.06 7.44 -10.32
C PHE A 218 5.34 6.45 -11.25
N PHE A 219 4.67 6.92 -12.29
CA PHE A 219 4.06 6.07 -13.33
C PHE A 219 5.09 5.16 -13.99
N ASN A 220 6.20 5.75 -14.45
CA ASN A 220 7.29 5.01 -15.08
C ASN A 220 7.94 4.00 -14.12
N ALA A 221 8.11 4.36 -12.86
CA ALA A 221 8.63 3.49 -11.83
C ALA A 221 7.80 2.21 -11.68
N ILE A 222 6.47 2.34 -11.57
CA ILE A 222 5.56 1.19 -11.51
C ILE A 222 5.70 0.34 -12.76
N TRP A 223 5.61 0.94 -13.93
CA TRP A 223 5.62 0.23 -15.20
C TRP A 223 6.93 -0.52 -15.44
N ARG A 224 8.06 0.11 -15.15
CA ARG A 224 9.40 -0.48 -15.33
C ARG A 224 9.67 -1.66 -14.40
N VAL A 225 9.18 -1.60 -13.14
CA VAL A 225 9.41 -2.65 -12.13
C VAL A 225 8.44 -3.82 -12.27
N THR A 226 7.19 -3.54 -12.62
CA THR A 226 6.13 -4.56 -12.65
C THR A 226 5.78 -5.05 -14.05
N GLY A 227 6.10 -4.27 -15.08
CA GLY A 227 5.64 -4.52 -16.46
C GLY A 227 4.16 -4.25 -16.68
N VAL A 228 3.47 -3.73 -15.66
CA VAL A 228 2.03 -3.46 -15.65
C VAL A 228 1.81 -1.98 -15.38
N THR A 229 0.94 -1.36 -16.15
CA THR A 229 0.60 0.05 -15.98
C THR A 229 -0.29 0.28 -14.76
N PRO A 230 -0.20 1.45 -14.11
CA PRO A 230 -0.90 1.71 -12.85
C PRO A 230 -2.42 1.57 -12.91
N GLU A 231 -3.05 1.79 -14.07
CA GLU A 231 -4.50 1.63 -14.23
C GLU A 231 -5.00 0.20 -13.99
N ASN A 232 -4.13 -0.80 -14.02
CA ASN A 232 -4.52 -2.19 -13.76
C ASN A 232 -4.67 -2.50 -12.27
N TYR A 233 -4.20 -1.64 -11.38
CA TYR A 233 -4.36 -1.84 -9.95
C TYR A 233 -5.78 -1.55 -9.49
N GLU A 234 -6.33 -2.46 -8.67
CA GLU A 234 -7.72 -2.40 -8.23
C GLU A 234 -7.87 -2.22 -6.72
N ILE A 235 -6.89 -2.68 -5.96
CA ILE A 235 -6.93 -2.69 -4.49
C ILE A 235 -5.67 -2.03 -3.94
N VAL A 236 -5.85 -1.25 -2.86
CA VAL A 236 -4.76 -0.77 -2.01
C VAL A 236 -4.92 -1.36 -0.63
N LEU A 237 -3.90 -2.05 -0.14
CA LEU A 237 -3.76 -2.43 1.26
C LEU A 237 -2.89 -1.39 1.96
N MET A 238 -3.43 -0.67 2.91
CA MET A 238 -2.70 0.29 3.75
C MET A 238 -2.22 -0.40 5.01
N VAL A 239 -0.93 -0.30 5.29
CA VAL A 239 -0.26 -0.95 6.43
C VAL A 239 0.66 0.05 7.11
N ASP A 240 0.64 0.11 8.44
CA ASP A 240 1.61 0.88 9.20
C ASP A 240 2.97 0.18 9.21
N ALA A 241 4.04 0.95 9.30
CA ALA A 241 5.41 0.46 9.15
C ALA A 241 5.92 -0.39 10.33
N ASP A 242 5.11 -0.57 11.37
CA ASP A 242 5.35 -1.41 12.55
C ASP A 242 4.39 -2.63 12.62
N THR A 243 3.66 -2.90 11.56
CA THR A 243 2.61 -3.92 11.52
C THR A 243 3.09 -5.20 10.84
N LYS A 244 3.06 -6.32 11.55
CA LYS A 244 3.34 -7.64 11.00
C LYS A 244 2.09 -8.26 10.38
N VAL A 245 2.14 -8.55 9.09
CA VAL A 245 1.03 -9.12 8.32
C VAL A 245 1.10 -10.65 8.31
N PHE A 246 -0.04 -11.33 8.52
CA PHE A 246 -0.09 -12.78 8.40
C PHE A 246 0.00 -13.23 6.95
N PRO A 247 0.58 -14.42 6.67
CA PRO A 247 0.85 -14.88 5.30
C PRO A 247 -0.39 -14.99 4.41
N ASP A 248 -1.54 -15.34 4.95
CA ASP A 248 -2.81 -15.52 4.22
C ASP A 248 -3.69 -14.25 4.20
N ALA A 249 -3.31 -13.21 4.94
CA ALA A 249 -4.15 -12.03 5.14
C ALA A 249 -4.48 -11.32 3.83
N LEU A 250 -3.49 -11.04 2.99
CA LEU A 250 -3.70 -10.37 1.71
C LEU A 250 -4.59 -11.21 0.78
N THR A 251 -4.38 -12.52 0.72
CA THR A 251 -5.18 -13.44 -0.10
C THR A 251 -6.64 -13.46 0.36
N ARG A 252 -6.89 -13.51 1.67
CA ARG A 252 -8.26 -13.49 2.22
C ARG A 252 -8.97 -12.17 1.96
N MET A 253 -8.26 -11.05 2.12
CA MET A 253 -8.82 -9.71 1.84
C MET A 253 -9.16 -9.53 0.37
N THR A 254 -8.26 -9.93 -0.53
CA THR A 254 -8.50 -9.86 -1.98
C THR A 254 -9.63 -10.79 -2.40
N ALA A 255 -9.70 -12.01 -1.86
CA ALA A 255 -10.79 -12.94 -2.12
C ALA A 255 -12.15 -12.33 -1.77
N ALA A 256 -12.30 -11.77 -0.56
CA ALA A 256 -13.54 -11.15 -0.12
C ALA A 256 -13.94 -9.96 -1.03
N MET A 257 -12.97 -9.15 -1.45
CA MET A 257 -13.25 -8.03 -2.36
C MET A 257 -13.59 -8.46 -3.78
N VAL A 258 -13.01 -9.56 -4.27
CA VAL A 258 -13.33 -10.09 -5.60
C VAL A 258 -14.70 -10.76 -5.61
N GLU A 259 -15.06 -11.49 -4.54
CA GLU A 259 -16.35 -12.17 -4.39
C GLU A 259 -17.51 -11.16 -4.32
N ASP A 260 -17.33 -10.06 -3.60
CA ASP A 260 -18.35 -9.02 -3.46
C ASP A 260 -17.86 -7.65 -3.99
N PRO A 261 -18.25 -7.28 -5.21
CA PRO A 261 -17.88 -5.98 -5.78
C PRO A 261 -18.45 -4.75 -5.06
N GLU A 262 -19.46 -4.92 -4.19
CA GLU A 262 -20.04 -3.82 -3.40
C GLU A 262 -19.14 -3.42 -2.23
N ILE A 263 -18.22 -4.29 -1.82
CA ILE A 263 -17.23 -3.95 -0.78
C ILE A 263 -16.27 -2.90 -1.35
N MET A 264 -16.29 -1.71 -0.77
CA MET A 264 -15.38 -0.62 -1.12
C MET A 264 -14.18 -0.51 -0.19
N GLY A 265 -14.27 -1.06 1.01
CA GLY A 265 -13.18 -1.16 1.95
C GLY A 265 -13.42 -2.26 2.96
N LEU A 266 -12.34 -2.84 3.45
CA LEU A 266 -12.40 -3.83 4.52
C LEU A 266 -11.18 -3.73 5.44
N CYS A 267 -11.35 -4.10 6.69
CA CYS A 267 -10.26 -4.20 7.65
C CYS A 267 -10.12 -5.62 8.18
N GLY A 268 -8.87 -5.98 8.47
CA GLY A 268 -8.56 -7.19 9.22
C GLY A 268 -8.59 -6.97 10.73
N GLU A 269 -8.49 -8.06 11.47
CA GLU A 269 -8.33 -8.01 12.92
C GLU A 269 -6.88 -7.68 13.28
N THR A 270 -6.67 -6.61 14.05
CA THR A 270 -5.36 -6.21 14.56
C THR A 270 -5.17 -6.68 15.99
N LYS A 271 -4.05 -7.33 16.28
CA LYS A 271 -3.68 -7.87 17.59
C LYS A 271 -2.34 -7.31 18.05
N ILE A 272 -2.21 -7.05 19.35
CA ILE A 272 -0.95 -6.59 19.94
C ILE A 272 0.06 -7.75 19.97
N ALA A 273 1.27 -7.53 19.45
CA ALA A 273 2.30 -8.56 19.37
C ALA A 273 2.94 -8.85 20.76
N ASN A 274 3.22 -7.82 21.54
CA ASN A 274 3.91 -7.91 22.85
C ASN A 274 2.95 -8.08 24.05
N LYS A 275 1.99 -8.97 23.94
CA LYS A 275 0.84 -9.15 24.84
C LYS A 275 1.19 -9.26 26.34
N THR A 276 2.32 -9.87 26.65
CA THR A 276 2.70 -10.23 28.04
C THR A 276 3.94 -9.48 28.54
N GLN A 277 4.38 -8.45 27.84
CA GLN A 277 5.60 -7.73 28.18
C GLN A 277 5.46 -6.95 29.50
N THR A 278 4.31 -6.28 29.67
CA THR A 278 3.97 -5.51 30.87
C THR A 278 2.49 -5.63 31.17
N TRP A 279 2.09 -5.27 32.41
CA TRP A 279 0.65 -5.19 32.75
C TRP A 279 -0.09 -4.13 31.94
N VAL A 280 0.59 -3.06 31.49
CA VAL A 280 0.03 -2.04 30.59
C VAL A 280 -0.28 -2.64 29.23
N THR A 281 0.61 -3.46 28.66
CA THR A 281 0.35 -4.14 27.38
C THR A 281 -0.81 -5.13 27.49
N MET A 282 -1.02 -5.76 28.64
CA MET A 282 -2.21 -6.62 28.87
C MET A 282 -3.52 -5.81 28.85
N ILE A 283 -3.55 -4.60 29.43
CA ILE A 283 -4.71 -3.70 29.32
C ILE A 283 -4.94 -3.29 27.88
N GLN A 284 -3.89 -2.95 27.14
CA GLN A 284 -3.98 -2.62 25.71
C GLN A 284 -4.52 -3.79 24.88
N VAL A 285 -4.14 -5.03 25.18
CA VAL A 285 -4.71 -6.23 24.51
C VAL A 285 -6.23 -6.30 24.72
N PHE A 286 -6.72 -6.02 25.92
CA PHE A 286 -8.14 -6.00 26.21
C PHE A 286 -8.88 -4.88 25.45
N GLU A 287 -8.31 -3.67 25.44
CA GLU A 287 -8.83 -2.53 24.69
C GLU A 287 -8.90 -2.81 23.18
N TYR A 288 -7.81 -3.38 22.61
CA TYR A 288 -7.77 -3.77 21.21
C TYR A 288 -8.77 -4.88 20.87
N TYR A 289 -8.95 -5.85 21.75
CA TYR A 289 -9.95 -6.90 21.56
C TYR A 289 -11.36 -6.31 21.49
N ILE A 290 -11.70 -5.39 22.39
CA ILE A 290 -13.02 -4.74 22.38
C ILE A 290 -13.19 -3.91 21.10
N SER A 291 -12.22 -3.05 20.77
CA SER A 291 -12.35 -2.08 19.66
C SER A 291 -12.20 -2.73 18.29
N HIS A 292 -11.26 -3.66 18.11
CA HIS A 292 -10.92 -4.23 16.79
C HIS A 292 -11.57 -5.60 16.51
N HIS A 293 -12.08 -6.28 17.51
CA HIS A 293 -12.79 -7.55 17.31
C HIS A 293 -14.28 -7.43 17.66
N GLN A 294 -14.58 -7.15 18.92
CA GLN A 294 -15.97 -7.19 19.42
C GLN A 294 -16.84 -6.10 18.77
N THR A 295 -16.39 -4.84 18.79
CA THR A 295 -17.15 -3.72 18.21
C THR A 295 -17.29 -3.88 16.70
N LYS A 296 -16.21 -4.24 15.99
CA LYS A 296 -16.23 -4.46 14.54
C LYS A 296 -17.10 -5.65 14.14
N GLY A 297 -17.02 -6.75 14.90
CA GLY A 297 -17.90 -7.90 14.70
C GLY A 297 -19.38 -7.56 14.91
N PHE A 298 -19.68 -6.77 15.93
CA PHE A 298 -21.04 -6.27 16.17
C PHE A 298 -21.52 -5.38 15.03
N GLU A 299 -20.75 -4.38 14.61
CA GLU A 299 -21.09 -3.51 13.47
C GLU A 299 -21.31 -4.32 12.18
N ALA A 300 -20.47 -5.32 11.91
CA ALA A 300 -20.57 -6.18 10.72
C ALA A 300 -21.89 -6.97 10.68
N CYS A 301 -22.45 -7.35 11.83
CA CYS A 301 -23.76 -8.02 11.89
C CYS A 301 -24.91 -7.13 11.37
N PHE A 302 -24.74 -5.81 11.40
CA PHE A 302 -25.72 -4.84 10.86
C PHE A 302 -25.45 -4.44 9.41
N GLY A 303 -24.52 -5.11 8.74
CA GLY A 303 -24.27 -4.95 7.29
C GLY A 303 -23.12 -4.03 6.92
N GLY A 304 -22.37 -3.50 7.87
CA GLY A 304 -21.19 -2.69 7.56
C GLY A 304 -20.48 -2.14 8.78
N VAL A 305 -19.24 -1.72 8.58
CA VAL A 305 -18.36 -1.15 9.61
C VAL A 305 -18.26 0.36 9.41
N THR A 306 -18.33 1.12 10.50
CA THR A 306 -18.32 2.60 10.45
C THR A 306 -16.95 3.22 10.33
N CYS A 307 -15.88 2.47 10.68
CA CYS A 307 -14.50 2.95 10.61
C CYS A 307 -13.56 1.79 10.29
N LEU A 308 -12.67 2.01 9.33
CA LEU A 308 -11.57 1.12 9.03
C LEU A 308 -10.30 1.65 9.69
N PRO A 309 -9.64 0.88 10.59
CA PRO A 309 -8.42 1.35 11.25
C PRO A 309 -7.27 1.47 10.26
N GLY A 310 -6.49 2.55 10.34
CA GLY A 310 -5.41 2.86 9.40
C GLY A 310 -4.20 1.95 9.47
N CYS A 311 -4.10 1.13 10.52
CA CYS A 311 -2.98 0.21 10.69
C CYS A 311 -3.03 -1.00 9.76
N PHE A 312 -4.24 -1.47 9.38
CA PHE A 312 -4.39 -2.62 8.48
C PHE A 312 -5.77 -2.62 7.82
N SER A 313 -5.88 -1.96 6.66
CA SER A 313 -7.14 -1.82 5.92
C SER A 313 -6.92 -1.87 4.42
N ALA A 314 -7.81 -2.54 3.71
CA ALA A 314 -7.80 -2.59 2.26
C ALA A 314 -8.93 -1.74 1.68
N TYR A 315 -8.62 -1.01 0.62
CA TYR A 315 -9.56 -0.13 -0.08
C TYR A 315 -9.60 -0.47 -1.57
N ARG A 316 -10.77 -0.37 -2.15
CA ARG A 316 -10.95 -0.53 -3.59
C ARG A 316 -10.63 0.77 -4.32
N LEU A 317 -9.69 0.74 -5.26
CA LEU A 317 -9.37 1.89 -6.11
C LEU A 317 -10.48 2.16 -7.13
N LYS A 318 -10.92 1.11 -7.80
CA LYS A 318 -11.97 1.15 -8.83
C LYS A 318 -12.84 -0.10 -8.74
N ALA A 319 -14.12 0.03 -9.05
CA ALA A 319 -15.07 -1.08 -9.07
C ALA A 319 -15.66 -1.27 -10.46
N PRO A 320 -15.92 -2.50 -10.91
CA PRO A 320 -16.58 -2.75 -12.19
C PRO A 320 -17.99 -2.16 -12.17
N LYS A 321 -18.40 -1.58 -13.32
CA LYS A 321 -19.74 -1.04 -13.55
C LYS A 321 -20.42 -1.80 -14.70
N GLY A 322 -21.21 -2.80 -14.32
CA GLY A 322 -21.94 -3.62 -15.30
C GLY A 322 -21.05 -4.51 -16.17
N PRO A 323 -21.63 -5.21 -17.15
CA PRO A 323 -20.92 -6.22 -17.94
C PRO A 323 -20.02 -5.66 -19.05
N LYS A 324 -20.01 -4.34 -19.27
CA LYS A 324 -19.31 -3.70 -20.41
C LYS A 324 -17.86 -3.27 -20.13
N GLY A 325 -17.25 -3.69 -19.02
CA GLY A 325 -15.87 -3.35 -18.71
C GLY A 325 -15.63 -1.90 -18.25
N PHE A 326 -16.68 -1.14 -17.95
CA PHE A 326 -16.54 0.19 -17.35
C PHE A 326 -16.21 0.06 -15.85
N TYR A 327 -15.41 0.99 -15.36
CA TYR A 327 -15.05 1.09 -13.96
C TYR A 327 -15.54 2.39 -13.34
N VAL A 328 -15.89 2.32 -12.06
CA VAL A 328 -16.15 3.50 -11.22
C VAL A 328 -15.00 3.66 -10.27
N PRO A 329 -14.28 4.78 -10.27
CA PRO A 329 -13.27 5.07 -9.26
C PRO A 329 -13.95 5.18 -7.89
N ILE A 330 -13.38 4.51 -6.90
CA ILE A 330 -13.87 4.50 -5.52
C ILE A 330 -12.94 5.33 -4.65
N LEU A 331 -11.79 4.78 -4.23
CA LEU A 331 -10.81 5.54 -3.44
C LEU A 331 -10.20 6.70 -4.23
N ALA A 332 -9.99 6.52 -5.53
CA ALA A 332 -9.49 7.55 -6.45
C ALA A 332 -10.60 8.45 -7.02
N ASN A 333 -11.77 8.52 -6.37
CA ASN A 333 -12.84 9.41 -6.78
C ASN A 333 -12.45 10.87 -6.49
N PRO A 334 -12.62 11.82 -7.45
CA PRO A 334 -12.26 13.22 -7.27
C PRO A 334 -12.85 13.86 -6.02
N ASP A 335 -14.14 13.61 -5.74
CA ASP A 335 -14.81 14.18 -4.57
C ASP A 335 -14.16 13.70 -3.26
N ILE A 336 -13.74 12.43 -3.19
CA ILE A 336 -13.05 11.88 -2.01
C ILE A 336 -11.67 12.49 -1.89
N VAL A 337 -10.91 12.54 -2.98
CA VAL A 337 -9.54 13.06 -2.98
C VAL A 337 -9.53 14.54 -2.61
N GLU A 338 -10.43 15.34 -3.16
CA GLU A 338 -10.55 16.77 -2.86
C GLU A 338 -10.87 17.03 -1.39
N HIS A 339 -11.93 16.41 -0.86
CA HIS A 339 -12.32 16.60 0.55
C HIS A 339 -11.28 16.03 1.51
N TYR A 340 -10.67 14.89 1.19
CA TYR A 340 -9.63 14.31 2.03
C TYR A 340 -8.32 15.11 2.01
N SER A 341 -8.09 15.90 0.96
CA SER A 341 -6.96 16.81 0.83
C SER A 341 -7.18 18.16 1.53
N GLU A 342 -8.40 18.43 2.04
CA GLU A 342 -8.71 19.69 2.68
C GLU A 342 -7.85 19.92 3.91
N ASN A 343 -7.23 21.10 4.00
CA ASN A 343 -6.33 21.49 5.10
C ASN A 343 -6.85 22.68 5.92
N VAL A 344 -8.01 23.25 5.58
CA VAL A 344 -8.59 24.37 6.31
C VAL A 344 -9.11 23.91 7.65
N VAL A 345 -8.52 24.41 8.72
CA VAL A 345 -8.83 24.05 10.10
C VAL A 345 -9.35 25.29 10.83
N ASP A 346 -10.65 25.44 10.85
CA ASP A 346 -11.38 26.55 11.47
C ASP A 346 -11.86 26.25 12.89
N THR A 347 -12.01 24.96 13.24
CA THR A 347 -12.48 24.52 14.54
C THR A 347 -11.55 23.47 15.16
N LEU A 348 -11.53 23.38 16.49
CA LEU A 348 -10.78 22.35 17.21
C LEU A 348 -11.27 20.93 16.84
N HIS A 349 -12.57 20.77 16.64
CA HIS A 349 -13.14 19.47 16.22
C HIS A 349 -12.60 19.06 14.86
N LYS A 350 -12.59 19.95 13.86
CA LYS A 350 -12.05 19.67 12.53
C LYS A 350 -10.55 19.39 12.59
N LYS A 351 -9.81 20.11 13.46
CA LYS A 351 -8.40 19.85 13.70
C LYS A 351 -8.16 18.42 14.22
N ASN A 352 -8.91 18.00 15.24
CA ASN A 352 -8.78 16.68 15.79
C ASN A 352 -9.19 15.59 14.78
N LEU A 353 -10.24 15.82 14.00
CA LEU A 353 -10.69 14.91 12.95
C LEU A 353 -9.62 14.70 11.88
N LEU A 354 -9.00 15.77 11.41
CA LEU A 354 -8.00 15.72 10.32
C LEU A 354 -6.62 15.22 10.77
N LEU A 355 -6.25 15.38 12.05
CA LEU A 355 -4.92 15.02 12.56
C LEU A 355 -4.90 13.70 13.33
N LEU A 356 -5.97 13.34 14.02
CA LEU A 356 -6.05 12.17 14.90
C LEU A 356 -7.09 11.15 14.45
N GLY A 357 -8.01 11.54 13.58
CA GLY A 357 -9.11 10.73 13.12
C GLY A 357 -9.19 10.62 11.60
N GLU A 358 -8.06 10.71 10.91
CA GLU A 358 -8.00 10.64 9.44
C GLU A 358 -8.66 9.38 8.89
N ASP A 359 -8.52 8.25 9.56
CA ASP A 359 -9.13 6.98 9.16
C ASP A 359 -10.66 7.01 9.20
N ARG A 360 -11.20 7.60 10.29
CA ARG A 360 -12.65 7.79 10.44
C ARG A 360 -13.16 8.78 9.40
N TYR A 361 -12.38 9.81 9.13
CA TYR A 361 -12.74 10.82 8.15
C TYR A 361 -12.79 10.21 6.74
N LEU A 362 -11.75 9.46 6.33
CA LEU A 362 -11.73 8.77 5.05
C LEU A 362 -12.91 7.80 4.91
N THR A 363 -13.14 6.97 5.93
CA THR A 363 -14.26 6.00 5.91
C THR A 363 -15.61 6.71 5.80
N THR A 364 -15.79 7.82 6.52
CA THR A 364 -17.02 8.62 6.47
C THR A 364 -17.23 9.23 5.09
N LEU A 365 -16.20 9.82 4.49
CA LEU A 365 -16.26 10.37 3.14
C LEU A 365 -16.69 9.31 2.12
N MET A 366 -16.09 8.12 2.18
CA MET A 366 -16.44 7.02 1.29
C MET A 366 -17.88 6.55 1.47
N LEU A 367 -18.36 6.42 2.70
CA LEU A 367 -19.75 6.03 3.00
C LEU A 367 -20.77 7.09 2.55
N MET A 368 -20.42 8.37 2.67
CA MET A 368 -21.27 9.48 2.20
C MET A 368 -21.33 9.53 0.67
N THR A 369 -20.19 9.33 0.00
CA THR A 369 -20.09 9.37 -1.46
C THR A 369 -20.75 8.15 -2.11
N PHE A 370 -20.62 6.98 -1.48
CA PHE A 370 -21.13 5.70 -2.00
C PHE A 370 -22.08 4.98 -1.01
N PRO A 371 -23.26 5.52 -0.72
CA PRO A 371 -24.14 4.99 0.34
C PRO A 371 -24.71 3.59 0.05
N LYS A 372 -24.63 3.11 -1.18
CA LYS A 372 -25.05 1.76 -1.58
C LYS A 372 -23.95 0.71 -1.45
N ARG A 373 -22.72 1.14 -1.18
CA ARG A 373 -21.57 0.27 -0.99
C ARG A 373 -21.31 0.07 0.49
N LYS A 374 -20.53 -0.94 0.84
CA LYS A 374 -20.31 -1.34 2.23
C LYS A 374 -18.83 -1.39 2.59
N MET A 375 -18.59 -1.17 3.86
CA MET A 375 -17.34 -1.43 4.54
C MET A 375 -17.48 -2.72 5.36
N MET A 376 -16.47 -3.58 5.33
CA MET A 376 -16.55 -4.90 5.96
C MET A 376 -15.43 -5.11 6.98
N PHE A 377 -15.69 -5.98 7.93
CA PHE A 377 -14.68 -6.52 8.84
C PHE A 377 -14.43 -7.98 8.52
N LEU A 378 -13.17 -8.35 8.36
CA LEU A 378 -12.74 -9.72 8.11
C LEU A 378 -12.03 -10.26 9.37
N PRO A 379 -12.65 -11.10 10.18
CA PRO A 379 -12.01 -11.70 11.34
C PRO A 379 -10.89 -12.65 10.90
N SER A 380 -9.87 -12.80 11.75
CA SER A 380 -8.70 -13.66 11.52
C SER A 380 -9.02 -15.16 11.56
#